data_6c5fb3bbe88717f5557f4d79544bd237
#
_entry.id   6c5fb3bbe88717f5557f4d79544bd237
#
_cell.length_a   1.000
_cell.length_b   1.000
_cell.length_c   1.000
_cell.angle_alpha   90.00
_cell.angle_beta   90.00
_cell.angle_gamma   90.00
#
_symmetry.space_group_name_H-M   'P 1'
#
loop_
_entity.id
_entity.type
_entity.pdbx_description
1 polymer ?
#
loop_
_entity_poly.entity_id
_entity_poly.type
_entity_poly.pdbx_seq_one_letter_code
_entity_poly.pdbx_strand_id
1 'polypeptide(L)'
;GQKRRVGLIKTLIKPSDLLLLDEPTNHLDLDTIVWLENYLKKLDSAILCVSHDRQFLKNFTNKILWIDRSRVKVNNSGYSDFENWSNTLLSQEERELQNRKQFVNLEVNWANKGVKARVKRNTRRLEQAKELKDNLDKDISEFKKATRKIEINQIYENSKNFKHVAEFHNAEFYFGTEDKNLILKNFSLKISKKDRIGLLGSNGSGKSTFLKILLNELHLKSGTLKLRKELEFSYFDQLRNDLKDNLPIKKILVPSGGDYLKTQGKERHVCSYLKDFHFDPSKANDPVGSLSGGMKNRLLLSKVLSNPKSGLILDEPTNDLDIDTLDLVESILSGYNGTLVVVSHNRDFLDKLVNKILFFKGNGEVVLFNGGYHDFLNNKDHLKNDSDDSLKIDHKAEKYKKNSSKVIKKKLTFKLQYELNNLPKQIDLLKEQIDHFEKILEAPDLYKKDYDLFITSSEKLGSLQLELDTKEQRWLELMELT
;
A
#
# COMPACT_ATOMS: atom_id res chain seq x y z
N GLY A 1 -0.78 -11.38 -20.95
CA GLY A 1 -0.50 -9.98 -21.27
C GLY A 1 -0.81 -9.58 -22.72
N GLN A 2 -0.20 -10.22 -23.73
CA GLN A 2 -0.35 -9.79 -25.14
C GLN A 2 -1.80 -9.83 -25.65
N LYS A 3 -2.58 -10.87 -25.36
CA LYS A 3 -4.00 -10.95 -25.77
C LYS A 3 -4.85 -9.80 -25.19
N ARG A 4 -4.61 -9.41 -23.92
CA ARG A 4 -5.31 -8.29 -23.29
C ARG A 4 -4.90 -6.95 -23.91
N ARG A 5 -3.60 -6.74 -24.22
CA ARG A 5 -3.13 -5.54 -24.94
C ARG A 5 -3.82 -5.40 -26.30
N VAL A 6 -3.91 -6.49 -27.07
CA VAL A 6 -4.63 -6.49 -28.37
C VAL A 6 -6.12 -6.17 -28.15
N GLY A 7 -6.77 -6.73 -27.13
CA GLY A 7 -8.15 -6.43 -26.77
C GLY A 7 -8.35 -4.95 -26.45
N LEU A 8 -7.47 -4.39 -25.60
CA LEU A 8 -7.49 -2.98 -25.23
C LEU A 8 -7.32 -2.06 -26.46
N ILE A 9 -6.30 -2.33 -27.30
CA ILE A 9 -6.06 -1.56 -28.53
C ILE A 9 -7.29 -1.61 -29.45
N LYS A 10 -7.91 -2.79 -29.62
CA LYS A 10 -9.11 -2.95 -30.43
C LYS A 10 -10.28 -2.09 -29.91
N THR A 11 -10.41 -1.95 -28.60
CA THR A 11 -11.45 -1.11 -27.97
C THR A 11 -11.14 0.37 -28.16
N LEU A 12 -9.87 0.78 -28.02
CA LEU A 12 -9.43 2.17 -28.10
C LEU A 12 -9.43 2.73 -29.55
N ILE A 13 -9.26 1.89 -30.56
CA ILE A 13 -9.27 2.32 -31.97
C ILE A 13 -10.67 2.72 -32.44
N LYS A 14 -11.72 2.16 -31.85
CA LYS A 14 -13.09 2.50 -32.24
C LYS A 14 -13.51 3.82 -31.60
N PRO A 15 -13.90 4.83 -32.43
CA PRO A 15 -14.45 6.06 -31.85
C PRO A 15 -15.76 5.71 -31.11
N SER A 16 -15.89 6.20 -29.90
CA SER A 16 -17.07 5.97 -29.04
C SER A 16 -17.29 7.19 -28.14
N ASP A 17 -18.56 7.55 -27.92
CA ASP A 17 -18.92 8.64 -27.00
C ASP A 17 -18.70 8.25 -25.53
N LEU A 18 -18.80 6.95 -25.22
CA LEU A 18 -18.60 6.38 -23.89
C LEU A 18 -17.68 5.16 -23.97
N LEU A 19 -16.60 5.19 -23.19
CA LEU A 19 -15.64 4.11 -23.05
C LEU A 19 -15.80 3.46 -21.66
N LEU A 20 -16.06 2.16 -21.64
CA LEU A 20 -16.17 1.36 -20.41
C LEU A 20 -14.90 0.51 -20.26
N LEU A 21 -14.16 0.71 -19.16
CA LEU A 21 -12.93 -0.02 -18.86
C LEU A 21 -13.07 -0.75 -17.50
N ASP A 22 -12.85 -2.05 -17.52
CA ASP A 22 -12.85 -2.89 -16.32
C ASP A 22 -11.43 -3.43 -16.07
N GLU A 23 -10.80 -2.96 -15.01
CA GLU A 23 -9.43 -3.27 -14.59
C GLU A 23 -8.42 -3.23 -15.77
N PRO A 24 -8.29 -2.09 -16.48
CA PRO A 24 -7.46 -2.01 -17.67
C PRO A 24 -5.95 -2.12 -17.37
N THR A 25 -5.54 -1.84 -16.14
CA THR A 25 -4.13 -1.89 -15.69
C THR A 25 -3.64 -3.30 -15.38
N ASN A 26 -4.55 -4.25 -15.13
CA ASN A 26 -4.17 -5.61 -14.75
C ASN A 26 -3.36 -6.31 -15.84
N HIS A 27 -2.22 -6.88 -15.45
CA HIS A 27 -1.25 -7.58 -16.31
C HIS A 27 -0.56 -6.71 -17.39
N LEU A 28 -0.71 -5.38 -17.34
CA LEU A 28 0.07 -4.46 -18.13
C LEU A 28 1.38 -4.15 -17.41
N ASP A 29 2.45 -3.93 -18.18
CA ASP A 29 3.69 -3.40 -17.61
C ASP A 29 3.59 -1.88 -17.41
N LEU A 30 4.46 -1.35 -16.56
CA LEU A 30 4.44 0.05 -16.15
C LEU A 30 4.50 1.04 -17.33
N ASP A 31 5.31 0.74 -18.35
CA ASP A 31 5.44 1.61 -19.53
C ASP A 31 4.12 1.65 -20.34
N THR A 32 3.41 0.51 -20.43
CA THR A 32 2.09 0.44 -21.06
C THR A 32 1.02 1.15 -20.23
N ILE A 33 1.07 1.08 -18.88
CA ILE A 33 0.15 1.80 -18.00
C ILE A 33 0.33 3.32 -18.17
N VAL A 34 1.57 3.81 -18.16
CA VAL A 34 1.87 5.24 -18.39
C VAL A 34 1.39 5.70 -19.77
N TRP A 35 1.61 4.88 -20.79
CA TRP A 35 1.09 5.17 -22.13
C TRP A 35 -0.44 5.26 -22.13
N LEU A 36 -1.12 4.31 -21.48
CA LEU A 36 -2.58 4.28 -21.39
C LEU A 36 -3.11 5.52 -20.66
N GLU A 37 -2.53 5.92 -19.55
CA GLU A 37 -2.88 7.14 -18.82
C GLU A 37 -2.83 8.38 -19.73
N ASN A 38 -1.70 8.53 -20.44
CA ASN A 38 -1.51 9.65 -21.35
C ASN A 38 -2.46 9.63 -22.57
N TYR A 39 -2.82 8.44 -23.00
CA TYR A 39 -3.78 8.27 -24.10
C TYR A 39 -5.20 8.64 -23.65
N LEU A 40 -5.65 8.11 -22.49
CA LEU A 40 -6.98 8.39 -21.95
C LEU A 40 -7.21 9.87 -21.63
N LYS A 41 -6.17 10.59 -21.17
CA LYS A 41 -6.23 12.05 -20.95
C LYS A 41 -6.52 12.87 -22.21
N LYS A 42 -6.18 12.34 -23.38
CA LYS A 42 -6.32 13.04 -24.66
C LYS A 42 -7.62 12.69 -25.38
N LEU A 43 -8.39 11.73 -24.87
CA LEU A 43 -9.66 11.34 -25.47
C LEU A 43 -10.76 12.33 -25.10
N ASP A 44 -11.55 12.72 -26.09
CA ASP A 44 -12.75 13.57 -25.89
C ASP A 44 -13.99 12.77 -25.47
N SER A 45 -13.87 11.45 -25.32
CA SER A 45 -14.95 10.55 -24.92
C SER A 45 -15.18 10.57 -23.42
N ALA A 46 -16.40 10.32 -22.97
CA ALA A 46 -16.68 10.02 -21.56
C ALA A 46 -16.07 8.65 -21.21
N ILE A 47 -15.37 8.56 -20.06
CA ILE A 47 -14.71 7.33 -19.63
C ILE A 47 -15.28 6.91 -18.29
N LEU A 48 -15.80 5.69 -18.21
CA LEU A 48 -16.14 5.02 -16.95
C LEU A 48 -15.16 3.87 -16.75
N CYS A 49 -14.34 3.97 -15.69
CA CYS A 49 -13.28 3.01 -15.41
C CYS A 49 -13.44 2.43 -14.00
N VAL A 50 -13.34 1.10 -13.91
CA VAL A 50 -13.14 0.38 -12.64
C VAL A 50 -11.66 0.03 -12.55
N SER A 51 -11.00 0.43 -11.47
CA SER A 51 -9.61 0.09 -11.21
C SER A 51 -9.27 0.10 -9.73
N HIS A 52 -8.31 -0.73 -9.34
CA HIS A 52 -7.70 -0.78 -8.01
C HIS A 52 -6.31 -0.10 -7.98
N ASP A 53 -5.83 0.40 -9.10
CA ASP A 53 -4.58 1.18 -9.19
C ASP A 53 -4.86 2.64 -8.82
N ARG A 54 -4.50 3.01 -7.57
CA ARG A 54 -4.72 4.35 -7.02
C ARG A 54 -4.02 5.44 -7.84
N GLN A 55 -2.78 5.17 -8.28
CA GLN A 55 -2.00 6.14 -9.04
C GLN A 55 -2.59 6.36 -10.44
N PHE A 56 -3.06 5.28 -11.07
CA PHE A 56 -3.77 5.36 -12.34
C PHE A 56 -5.04 6.21 -12.19
N LEU A 57 -5.85 5.98 -11.16
CA LEU A 57 -7.06 6.77 -10.90
C LEU A 57 -6.73 8.24 -10.61
N LYS A 58 -5.69 8.54 -9.79
CA LYS A 58 -5.24 9.92 -9.52
C LYS A 58 -4.90 10.69 -10.77
N ASN A 59 -4.30 10.01 -11.75
CA ASN A 59 -3.71 10.67 -12.89
C ASN A 59 -4.73 11.13 -13.94
N PHE A 60 -5.90 10.49 -14.05
CA PHE A 60 -6.83 10.83 -15.14
C PHE A 60 -8.29 11.06 -14.73
N THR A 61 -8.70 10.66 -13.51
CA THR A 61 -10.10 10.80 -13.10
C THR A 61 -10.40 12.19 -12.57
N ASN A 62 -11.59 12.70 -12.91
CA ASN A 62 -12.13 13.96 -12.40
C ASN A 62 -13.35 13.76 -11.48
N LYS A 63 -13.94 12.56 -11.48
CA LYS A 63 -15.07 12.17 -10.62
C LYS A 63 -14.88 10.75 -10.14
N ILE A 64 -15.35 10.46 -8.92
CA ILE A 64 -15.32 9.12 -8.34
C ILE A 64 -16.73 8.68 -7.99
N LEU A 65 -17.07 7.47 -8.38
CA LEU A 65 -18.27 6.76 -7.97
C LEU A 65 -17.84 5.68 -6.96
N TRP A 66 -18.08 5.93 -5.68
CA TRP A 66 -17.76 4.96 -4.65
C TRP A 66 -18.96 4.08 -4.34
N ILE A 67 -18.82 2.78 -4.61
CA ILE A 67 -19.84 1.78 -4.30
C ILE A 67 -19.54 1.23 -2.91
N ASP A 68 -20.37 1.61 -1.93
CA ASP A 68 -20.27 1.17 -0.55
C ASP A 68 -21.61 0.59 -0.09
N ARG A 69 -21.61 -0.68 0.35
CA ARG A 69 -22.81 -1.39 0.87
C ARG A 69 -24.04 -1.21 -0.01
N SER A 70 -23.88 -1.50 -1.31
CA SER A 70 -24.92 -1.37 -2.35
C SER A 70 -25.46 0.05 -2.57
N ARG A 71 -24.77 1.08 -2.06
CA ARG A 71 -25.07 2.49 -2.30
C ARG A 71 -23.94 3.13 -3.10
N VAL A 72 -24.29 4.03 -4.01
CA VAL A 72 -23.33 4.78 -4.80
C VAL A 72 -23.21 6.19 -4.20
N LYS A 73 -22.01 6.54 -3.77
CA LYS A 73 -21.66 7.89 -3.33
C LYS A 73 -20.79 8.54 -4.40
N VAL A 74 -21.08 9.80 -4.74
CA VAL A 74 -20.39 10.52 -5.81
C VAL A 74 -19.48 11.58 -5.21
N ASN A 75 -18.21 11.57 -5.60
CA ASN A 75 -17.27 12.65 -5.36
C ASN A 75 -16.96 13.35 -6.70
N ASN A 76 -17.15 14.66 -6.76
CA ASN A 76 -16.87 15.48 -7.95
C ASN A 76 -15.41 15.96 -8.02
N SER A 77 -14.60 15.67 -7.00
CA SER A 77 -13.15 15.87 -7.01
C SER A 77 -12.48 14.56 -7.36
N GLY A 78 -11.56 14.48 -8.26
CA GLY A 78 -10.91 13.22 -8.65
C GLY A 78 -10.39 12.35 -7.49
N TYR A 79 -9.62 11.32 -7.77
CA TYR A 79 -9.15 10.37 -6.76
C TYR A 79 -8.17 11.00 -5.73
N SER A 80 -7.54 12.12 -6.04
CA SER A 80 -6.59 12.78 -5.13
C SER A 80 -7.17 13.10 -3.75
N ASP A 81 -8.45 13.50 -3.69
CA ASP A 81 -9.13 13.85 -2.45
C ASP A 81 -9.98 12.71 -1.88
N PHE A 82 -9.97 11.55 -2.53
CA PHE A 82 -10.86 10.44 -2.18
C PHE A 82 -10.65 9.95 -0.75
N GLU A 83 -9.41 9.80 -0.30
CA GLU A 83 -9.10 9.32 1.04
C GLU A 83 -9.63 10.26 2.13
N ASN A 84 -9.44 11.56 1.96
CA ASN A 84 -9.95 12.57 2.90
C ASN A 84 -11.47 12.60 2.89
N TRP A 85 -12.07 12.59 1.71
CA TRP A 85 -13.50 12.60 1.53
C TRP A 85 -14.16 11.34 2.12
N SER A 86 -13.63 10.15 1.85
CA SER A 86 -14.15 8.89 2.38
C SER A 86 -14.03 8.83 3.91
N ASN A 87 -12.89 9.24 4.47
CA ASN A 87 -12.68 9.30 5.92
C ASN A 87 -13.67 10.28 6.59
N THR A 88 -13.95 11.43 5.95
CA THR A 88 -14.92 12.39 6.45
C THR A 88 -16.31 11.78 6.48
N LEU A 89 -16.74 11.11 5.40
CA LEU A 89 -18.03 10.44 5.35
C LEU A 89 -18.16 9.31 6.38
N LEU A 90 -17.12 8.50 6.55
CA LEU A 90 -17.12 7.43 7.54
C LEU A 90 -17.18 7.99 8.97
N SER A 91 -16.48 9.07 9.25
CA SER A 91 -16.53 9.72 10.56
C SER A 91 -17.90 10.38 10.85
N GLN A 92 -18.55 10.94 9.84
CA GLN A 92 -19.93 11.45 9.95
C GLN A 92 -20.91 10.31 10.23
N GLU A 93 -20.82 9.21 9.48
CA GLU A 93 -21.67 8.05 9.68
C GLU A 93 -21.47 7.42 11.07
N GLU A 94 -20.24 7.34 11.55
CA GLU A 94 -19.95 6.86 12.91
C GLU A 94 -20.63 7.74 13.98
N ARG A 95 -20.56 9.07 13.84
CA ARG A 95 -21.24 10.00 14.75
C ARG A 95 -22.76 9.85 14.69
N GLU A 96 -23.33 9.69 13.49
CA GLU A 96 -24.77 9.44 13.32
C GLU A 96 -25.20 8.15 13.99
N LEU A 97 -24.44 7.07 13.83
CA LEU A 97 -24.71 5.79 14.49
C LEU A 97 -24.59 5.89 16.02
N GLN A 98 -23.63 6.66 16.54
CA GLN A 98 -23.51 6.93 17.97
C GLN A 98 -24.72 7.72 18.52
N ASN A 99 -25.15 8.77 17.81
CA ASN A 99 -26.32 9.56 18.17
C ASN A 99 -27.60 8.71 18.15
N ARG A 100 -27.80 7.91 17.09
CA ARG A 100 -28.92 6.96 17.00
C ARG A 100 -28.88 5.93 18.11
N LYS A 101 -27.71 5.44 18.50
CA LYS A 101 -27.56 4.50 19.63
C LYS A 101 -27.99 5.12 20.95
N GLN A 102 -27.62 6.38 21.21
CA GLN A 102 -28.07 7.11 22.40
C GLN A 102 -29.61 7.26 22.41
N PHE A 103 -30.17 7.67 21.28
CA PHE A 103 -31.63 7.82 21.14
C PHE A 103 -32.37 6.49 21.36
N VAL A 104 -31.94 5.43 20.71
CA VAL A 104 -32.57 4.09 20.87
C VAL A 104 -32.44 3.60 22.31
N ASN A 105 -31.32 3.81 22.97
CA ASN A 105 -31.15 3.46 24.39
C ASN A 105 -32.11 4.22 25.29
N LEU A 106 -32.37 5.51 25.04
CA LEU A 106 -33.35 6.29 25.78
C LEU A 106 -34.75 5.74 25.57
N GLU A 107 -35.16 5.41 24.32
CA GLU A 107 -36.45 4.82 24.01
C GLU A 107 -36.66 3.45 24.65
N VAL A 108 -35.62 2.57 24.59
CA VAL A 108 -35.65 1.25 25.23
C VAL A 108 -35.78 1.38 26.76
N ASN A 109 -35.00 2.30 27.37
CA ASN A 109 -35.05 2.53 28.81
C ASN A 109 -36.41 3.10 29.25
N TRP A 110 -36.98 4.00 28.43
CA TRP A 110 -38.30 4.54 28.70
C TRP A 110 -39.39 3.48 28.53
N ALA A 111 -39.34 2.63 27.49
CA ALA A 111 -40.25 1.53 27.26
C ALA A 111 -40.21 0.49 28.40
N ASN A 112 -39.02 0.23 28.96
CA ASN A 112 -38.83 -0.68 30.09
C ASN A 112 -39.32 -0.13 31.45
N LYS A 113 -39.30 1.21 31.65
CA LYS A 113 -39.75 1.85 32.87
C LYS A 113 -41.31 1.85 33.06
N GLY A 114 -42.03 1.24 32.17
CA GLY A 114 -43.47 0.98 32.07
C GLY A 114 -44.38 1.60 33.12
N VAL A 115 -45.32 2.42 32.67
CA VAL A 115 -46.40 2.91 33.50
C VAL A 115 -47.48 1.82 33.58
N LYS A 116 -47.78 1.28 34.79
CA LYS A 116 -48.67 0.15 35.09
C LYS A 116 -50.10 0.26 34.56
N ALA A 117 -50.55 1.42 34.04
CA ALA A 117 -51.95 1.71 33.75
C ALA A 117 -52.38 1.53 32.26
N ARG A 118 -51.49 1.17 31.28
CA ARG A 118 -51.88 1.03 29.87
C ARG A 118 -51.10 -0.05 29.15
N VAL A 119 -51.38 -1.29 29.42
CA VAL A 119 -50.65 -2.45 28.89
C VAL A 119 -50.61 -2.53 27.36
N LYS A 120 -51.72 -2.33 26.65
CA LYS A 120 -51.78 -2.42 25.17
C LYS A 120 -50.96 -1.36 24.43
N ARG A 121 -50.83 -0.14 24.98
CA ARG A 121 -50.02 0.94 24.35
C ARG A 121 -48.53 0.74 24.59
N ASN A 122 -48.19 0.06 25.67
CA ASN A 122 -46.81 -0.23 26.05
C ASN A 122 -46.21 -1.40 25.24
N THR A 123 -47.00 -2.44 24.91
CA THR A 123 -46.53 -3.55 24.08
C THR A 123 -46.13 -3.09 22.68
N ARG A 124 -46.96 -2.27 22.01
CA ARG A 124 -46.67 -1.75 20.67
C ARG A 124 -45.39 -0.89 20.68
N ARG A 125 -45.15 -0.10 21.72
CA ARG A 125 -43.96 0.75 21.83
C ARG A 125 -42.70 -0.04 22.19
N LEU A 126 -42.83 -1.10 22.97
CA LEU A 126 -41.78 -2.10 23.22
C LEU A 126 -41.37 -2.82 21.93
N GLU A 127 -42.34 -3.22 21.11
CA GLU A 127 -42.09 -3.82 19.80
C GLU A 127 -41.36 -2.86 18.87
N GLN A 128 -41.81 -1.59 18.80
CA GLN A 128 -41.14 -0.54 18.01
C GLN A 128 -39.71 -0.25 18.51
N ALA A 129 -39.48 -0.17 19.83
CA ALA A 129 -38.18 0.04 20.41
C ALA A 129 -37.22 -1.16 20.13
N LYS A 130 -37.77 -2.38 20.14
CA LYS A 130 -37.02 -3.59 19.79
C LYS A 130 -36.62 -3.59 18.30
N GLU A 131 -37.58 -3.25 17.43
CA GLU A 131 -37.33 -3.17 15.98
C GLU A 131 -36.28 -2.08 15.66
N LEU A 132 -36.37 -0.92 16.28
CA LEU A 132 -35.35 0.15 16.17
C LEU A 132 -33.97 -0.32 16.63
N LYS A 133 -33.89 -1.09 17.72
CA LYS A 133 -32.64 -1.64 18.22
C LYS A 133 -32.07 -2.67 17.28
N ASP A 134 -32.90 -3.61 16.79
CA ASP A 134 -32.45 -4.67 15.87
C ASP A 134 -31.93 -4.07 14.54
N ASN A 135 -32.59 -3.02 14.04
CA ASN A 135 -32.13 -2.29 12.85
C ASN A 135 -30.82 -1.55 13.12
N LEU A 136 -30.69 -0.89 14.27
CA LEU A 136 -29.45 -0.19 14.66
C LEU A 136 -28.28 -1.18 14.84
N ASP A 137 -28.52 -2.33 15.46
CA ASP A 137 -27.50 -3.37 15.66
C ASP A 137 -27.02 -3.95 14.31
N LYS A 138 -27.91 -4.08 13.32
CA LYS A 138 -27.55 -4.43 11.94
C LYS A 138 -26.67 -3.34 11.31
N ASP A 139 -27.10 -2.07 11.34
CA ASP A 139 -26.36 -0.95 10.77
C ASP A 139 -24.95 -0.83 11.41
N ILE A 140 -24.85 -0.94 12.75
CA ILE A 140 -23.58 -0.95 13.47
C ILE A 140 -22.70 -2.14 13.06
N SER A 141 -23.31 -3.32 12.89
CA SER A 141 -22.58 -4.52 12.46
C SER A 141 -22.02 -4.36 11.05
N GLU A 142 -22.80 -3.80 10.13
CA GLU A 142 -22.39 -3.52 8.75
C GLU A 142 -21.30 -2.45 8.71
N PHE A 143 -21.45 -1.37 9.46
CA PHE A 143 -20.44 -0.32 9.59
C PHE A 143 -19.12 -0.86 10.14
N LYS A 144 -19.16 -1.64 11.24
CA LYS A 144 -17.97 -2.27 11.82
C LYS A 144 -17.31 -3.28 10.89
N LYS A 145 -18.06 -3.97 10.04
CA LYS A 145 -17.48 -4.86 9.03
C LYS A 145 -16.75 -4.07 7.95
N ALA A 146 -17.32 -2.94 7.51
CA ALA A 146 -16.75 -2.10 6.47
C ALA A 146 -15.54 -1.26 6.95
N THR A 147 -15.49 -0.87 8.23
CA THR A 147 -14.43 0.00 8.78
C THR A 147 -13.38 -0.74 9.60
N ARG A 148 -13.42 -2.08 9.61
CA ARG A 148 -12.50 -2.88 10.43
C ARG A 148 -11.07 -2.74 9.94
N LYS A 149 -10.27 -1.95 10.65
CA LYS A 149 -8.80 -1.97 10.51
C LYS A 149 -8.27 -3.22 11.20
N ILE A 150 -7.51 -4.00 10.44
CA ILE A 150 -6.91 -5.23 10.95
C ILE A 150 -5.60 -4.84 11.60
N GLU A 151 -5.55 -4.89 12.92
CA GLU A 151 -4.30 -4.79 13.67
C GLU A 151 -3.56 -6.12 13.57
N ILE A 152 -2.48 -6.14 12.80
CA ILE A 152 -1.61 -7.30 12.69
C ILE A 152 -0.43 -7.08 13.62
N ASN A 153 -0.31 -7.96 14.61
CA ASN A 153 0.88 -8.01 15.45
C ASN A 153 2.11 -8.32 14.59
N GLN A 154 3.24 -7.69 14.91
CA GLN A 154 4.51 -7.87 14.20
C GLN A 154 4.84 -9.35 14.05
N ILE A 155 5.24 -9.74 12.84
CA ILE A 155 5.69 -11.10 12.55
C ILE A 155 7.06 -11.27 13.18
N TYR A 156 7.13 -12.02 14.29
CA TYR A 156 8.39 -12.36 14.92
C TYR A 156 9.06 -13.50 14.16
N GLU A 157 10.26 -13.23 13.71
CA GLU A 157 11.12 -14.24 13.11
C GLU A 157 12.05 -14.82 14.18
N ASN A 158 12.06 -16.14 14.36
CA ASN A 158 13.14 -16.84 15.06
C ASN A 158 14.39 -16.86 14.16
N SER A 159 15.13 -15.75 14.15
CA SER A 159 16.23 -15.57 13.22
C SER A 159 17.57 -15.92 13.83
N LYS A 160 18.18 -16.96 13.30
CA LYS A 160 19.64 -17.13 13.40
C LYS A 160 20.34 -15.95 12.74
N ASN A 161 21.41 -15.44 13.35
CA ASN A 161 22.14 -14.26 12.90
C ASN A 161 22.96 -14.53 11.64
N PHE A 162 22.43 -14.23 10.46
CA PHE A 162 23.20 -14.19 9.22
C PHE A 162 22.99 -12.87 8.47
N LYS A 163 24.05 -12.37 7.82
CA LYS A 163 24.02 -11.08 7.09
C LYS A 163 23.51 -11.24 5.65
N HIS A 164 23.90 -12.30 4.95
CA HIS A 164 23.62 -12.49 3.52
C HIS A 164 22.72 -13.72 3.28
N VAL A 165 21.76 -13.54 2.40
CA VAL A 165 20.72 -14.51 2.03
C VAL A 165 21.09 -15.24 0.74
N ALA A 166 21.48 -14.47 -0.28
CA ALA A 166 21.87 -14.95 -1.58
C ALA A 166 22.98 -14.09 -2.17
N GLU A 167 23.94 -14.72 -2.88
CA GLU A 167 25.00 -14.00 -3.60
C GLU A 167 25.11 -14.56 -5.01
N PHE A 168 24.91 -13.67 -5.99
CA PHE A 168 25.18 -13.92 -7.41
C PHE A 168 26.57 -13.39 -7.75
N HIS A 169 27.38 -14.19 -8.43
CA HIS A 169 28.68 -13.79 -8.95
C HIS A 169 28.77 -14.11 -10.44
N ASN A 170 28.91 -13.07 -11.26
CA ASN A 170 29.03 -13.15 -12.71
C ASN A 170 28.01 -14.11 -13.33
N ALA A 171 26.76 -14.02 -12.85
CA ALA A 171 25.71 -14.95 -13.23
C ALA A 171 25.24 -14.68 -14.65
N GLU A 172 25.13 -15.75 -15.44
CA GLU A 172 24.56 -15.70 -16.80
C GLU A 172 23.48 -16.74 -16.95
N PHE A 173 22.42 -16.32 -17.60
CA PHE A 173 21.31 -17.21 -17.92
C PHE A 173 20.63 -16.82 -19.23
N TYR A 174 20.39 -17.79 -20.08
CA TYR A 174 19.68 -17.65 -21.36
C TYR A 174 18.88 -18.92 -21.67
N PHE A 175 17.85 -18.77 -22.50
CA PHE A 175 17.07 -19.88 -23.03
C PHE A 175 17.54 -20.18 -24.47
N GLY A 176 17.83 -21.44 -24.74
CA GLY A 176 18.27 -21.88 -26.08
C GLY A 176 19.75 -21.57 -26.33
N THR A 177 20.07 -20.98 -27.50
CA THR A 177 21.41 -20.53 -27.88
C THR A 177 21.72 -19.14 -27.33
N GLU A 178 23.00 -18.82 -27.07
CA GLU A 178 23.48 -17.65 -26.36
C GLU A 178 22.96 -16.31 -26.89
N ASP A 179 22.80 -16.17 -28.18
CA ASP A 179 22.41 -14.91 -28.82
C ASP A 179 20.90 -14.63 -28.84
N LYS A 180 20.07 -15.57 -28.39
CA LYS A 180 18.61 -15.41 -28.41
C LYS A 180 18.05 -15.68 -27.01
N ASN A 181 17.42 -14.68 -26.41
CA ASN A 181 16.77 -14.73 -25.09
C ASN A 181 17.71 -14.70 -23.87
N LEU A 182 18.70 -13.81 -23.89
CA LEU A 182 19.57 -13.54 -22.75
C LEU A 182 18.76 -12.85 -21.64
N ILE A 183 18.75 -13.45 -20.45
CA ILE A 183 18.00 -12.99 -19.28
C ILE A 183 18.91 -12.32 -18.24
N LEU A 184 20.10 -12.91 -18.00
CA LEU A 184 21.13 -12.35 -17.13
C LEU A 184 22.46 -12.39 -17.87
N LYS A 185 23.19 -11.24 -17.85
CA LYS A 185 24.53 -11.11 -18.42
C LYS A 185 25.47 -10.55 -17.37
N ASN A 186 26.48 -11.32 -17.02
CA ASN A 186 27.52 -10.91 -16.05
C ASN A 186 26.92 -10.28 -14.76
N PHE A 187 25.83 -10.84 -14.25
CA PHE A 187 25.07 -10.27 -13.16
C PHE A 187 25.68 -10.65 -11.81
N SER A 188 25.93 -9.64 -10.98
CA SER A 188 26.43 -9.82 -9.62
C SER A 188 25.59 -9.02 -8.63
N LEU A 189 25.06 -9.71 -7.60
CA LEU A 189 24.16 -9.13 -6.61
C LEU A 189 24.35 -9.84 -5.27
N LYS A 190 24.34 -9.05 -4.18
CA LYS A 190 24.25 -9.57 -2.82
C LYS A 190 22.91 -9.18 -2.21
N ILE A 191 22.12 -10.18 -1.83
CA ILE A 191 20.87 -10.00 -1.12
C ILE A 191 21.13 -10.21 0.37
N SER A 192 20.87 -9.18 1.16
CA SER A 192 21.04 -9.22 2.60
C SER A 192 19.74 -9.55 3.32
N LYS A 193 19.85 -9.94 4.59
CA LYS A 193 18.67 -10.12 5.45
C LYS A 193 17.92 -8.80 5.58
N LYS A 194 16.58 -8.85 5.55
CA LYS A 194 15.68 -7.69 5.58
C LYS A 194 15.73 -6.79 4.35
N ASP A 195 16.44 -7.19 3.29
CA ASP A 195 16.30 -6.49 2.01
C ASP A 195 14.87 -6.64 1.49
N ARG A 196 14.33 -5.55 0.98
CA ARG A 196 13.00 -5.45 0.36
C ARG A 196 13.19 -5.04 -1.08
N ILE A 197 13.14 -6.01 -1.98
CA ILE A 197 13.54 -5.85 -3.37
C ILE A 197 12.31 -5.89 -4.28
N GLY A 198 12.10 -4.81 -5.04
CA GLY A 198 11.12 -4.76 -6.12
C GLY A 198 11.76 -5.15 -7.45
N LEU A 199 11.11 -6.01 -8.22
CA LEU A 199 11.54 -6.37 -9.57
C LEU A 199 10.70 -5.61 -10.59
N LEU A 200 11.33 -4.77 -11.40
CA LEU A 200 10.70 -3.97 -12.44
C LEU A 200 11.24 -4.32 -13.82
N GLY A 201 10.45 -4.10 -14.84
CA GLY A 201 10.82 -4.30 -16.25
C GLY A 201 9.63 -4.72 -17.09
N SER A 202 9.79 -4.67 -18.40
CA SER A 202 8.73 -5.05 -19.37
C SER A 202 8.31 -6.52 -19.20
N ASN A 203 7.13 -6.85 -19.69
CA ASN A 203 6.68 -8.24 -19.70
C ASN A 203 7.59 -9.06 -20.63
N GLY A 204 8.08 -10.20 -20.10
CA GLY A 204 9.06 -11.07 -20.80
C GLY A 204 10.52 -10.68 -20.60
N SER A 205 10.84 -9.65 -19.79
CA SER A 205 12.23 -9.25 -19.51
C SER A 205 13.01 -10.22 -18.61
N GLY A 206 12.38 -11.30 -18.09
CA GLY A 206 13.05 -12.32 -17.30
C GLY A 206 12.80 -12.26 -15.80
N LYS A 207 11.89 -11.43 -15.28
CA LYS A 207 11.56 -11.31 -13.86
C LYS A 207 11.21 -12.64 -13.22
N SER A 208 10.22 -13.38 -13.75
CA SER A 208 9.83 -14.69 -13.23
C SER A 208 10.92 -15.77 -13.41
N THR A 209 11.76 -15.64 -14.44
CA THR A 209 12.94 -16.52 -14.60
C THR A 209 13.96 -16.26 -13.49
N PHE A 210 14.23 -15.00 -13.15
CA PHE A 210 15.09 -14.64 -12.02
C PHE A 210 14.56 -15.21 -10.70
N LEU A 211 13.24 -15.14 -10.45
CA LEU A 211 12.64 -15.75 -9.27
C LEU A 211 12.85 -17.26 -9.23
N LYS A 212 12.69 -17.96 -10.34
CA LYS A 212 12.94 -19.40 -10.44
C LYS A 212 14.41 -19.76 -10.21
N ILE A 213 15.35 -18.93 -10.65
CA ILE A 213 16.78 -19.09 -10.34
C ILE A 213 17.02 -18.89 -8.85
N LEU A 214 16.41 -17.87 -8.23
CA LEU A 214 16.53 -17.61 -6.79
C LEU A 214 15.91 -18.73 -5.94
N LEU A 215 14.85 -19.40 -6.43
CA LEU A 215 14.22 -20.58 -5.82
C LEU A 215 15.02 -21.87 -6.09
N ASN A 216 16.11 -21.81 -6.86
CA ASN A 216 16.91 -22.95 -7.30
C ASN A 216 16.14 -23.96 -8.15
N GLU A 217 15.06 -23.52 -8.81
CA GLU A 217 14.32 -24.32 -9.80
C GLU A 217 15.01 -24.33 -11.17
N LEU A 218 15.76 -23.25 -11.47
CA LEU A 218 16.57 -23.12 -12.68
C LEU A 218 18.03 -22.88 -12.30
N HIS A 219 18.96 -23.59 -12.97
CA HIS A 219 20.39 -23.45 -12.74
C HIS A 219 21.01 -22.46 -13.72
N LEU A 220 21.97 -21.66 -13.24
CA LEU A 220 22.75 -20.74 -14.06
C LEU A 220 23.51 -21.50 -15.16
N LYS A 221 23.72 -20.84 -16.30
CA LYS A 221 24.57 -21.36 -17.38
C LYS A 221 26.05 -21.12 -17.12
N SER A 222 26.37 -19.93 -16.59
CA SER A 222 27.70 -19.59 -16.08
C SER A 222 27.62 -18.74 -14.83
N GLY A 223 28.72 -18.58 -14.11
CA GLY A 223 28.76 -17.92 -12.81
C GLY A 223 28.31 -18.80 -11.65
N THR A 224 28.09 -18.20 -10.48
CA THR A 224 27.69 -18.94 -9.27
C THR A 224 26.59 -18.23 -8.52
N LEU A 225 25.64 -19.02 -8.00
CA LEU A 225 24.65 -18.60 -7.02
C LEU A 225 24.92 -19.32 -5.70
N LYS A 226 25.26 -18.55 -4.67
CA LYS A 226 25.41 -19.06 -3.31
C LYS A 226 24.13 -18.75 -2.54
N LEU A 227 23.32 -19.76 -2.32
CA LEU A 227 22.15 -19.70 -1.44
C LEU A 227 22.53 -20.29 -0.08
N ARG A 228 22.04 -19.68 0.97
CA ARG A 228 22.21 -20.24 2.31
C ARG A 228 21.30 -21.44 2.50
N LYS A 229 21.86 -22.59 2.92
CA LYS A 229 21.14 -23.88 3.06
C LYS A 229 19.98 -23.82 4.07
N GLU A 230 20.05 -22.90 5.02
CA GLU A 230 19.06 -22.73 6.10
C GLU A 230 17.93 -21.77 5.72
N LEU A 231 18.00 -21.17 4.52
CA LEU A 231 16.99 -20.22 4.05
C LEU A 231 15.90 -20.97 3.30
N GLU A 232 14.70 -20.80 3.80
CA GLU A 232 13.50 -21.27 3.11
C GLU A 232 12.72 -20.06 2.59
N PHE A 233 12.26 -20.15 1.35
CA PHE A 233 11.38 -19.17 0.74
C PHE A 233 9.92 -19.63 0.80
N SER A 234 9.03 -18.72 1.15
CA SER A 234 7.61 -18.83 0.83
C SER A 234 7.39 -18.16 -0.51
N TYR A 235 6.82 -18.88 -1.47
CA TYR A 235 6.58 -18.36 -2.81
C TYR A 235 5.08 -18.25 -3.09
N PHE A 236 4.67 -17.07 -3.53
CA PHE A 236 3.34 -16.83 -4.06
C PHE A 236 3.43 -16.79 -5.59
N ASP A 237 2.91 -17.82 -6.25
CA ASP A 237 2.90 -17.95 -7.70
C ASP A 237 1.58 -17.45 -8.29
N GLN A 238 1.69 -16.65 -9.34
CA GLN A 238 0.56 -16.17 -10.13
C GLN A 238 -0.27 -17.31 -10.77
N LEU A 239 0.35 -18.47 -11.05
CA LEU A 239 -0.29 -19.57 -11.77
C LEU A 239 -1.28 -20.41 -10.95
N ARG A 240 -1.39 -20.17 -9.63
CA ARG A 240 -2.39 -20.83 -8.75
C ARG A 240 -2.33 -22.38 -8.74
N ASN A 241 -1.18 -22.97 -9.10
CA ASN A 241 -1.04 -24.42 -9.23
C ASN A 241 -1.24 -25.20 -7.92
N ASP A 242 -1.15 -24.52 -6.78
CA ASP A 242 -1.25 -25.11 -5.42
C ASP A 242 -2.69 -25.31 -4.93
N LEU A 243 -3.70 -24.81 -5.63
CA LEU A 243 -5.08 -24.91 -5.20
C LEU A 243 -5.79 -26.09 -5.87
N LYS A 244 -6.21 -27.05 -5.06
CA LYS A 244 -7.06 -28.17 -5.52
C LYS A 244 -8.52 -27.80 -5.36
N ASP A 245 -9.26 -27.71 -6.45
CA ASP A 245 -10.64 -27.24 -6.51
C ASP A 245 -11.62 -28.03 -5.63
N ASN A 246 -11.34 -29.31 -5.39
CA ASN A 246 -12.19 -30.22 -4.62
C ASN A 246 -12.00 -30.12 -3.09
N LEU A 247 -10.98 -29.39 -2.61
CA LEU A 247 -10.70 -29.28 -1.19
C LEU A 247 -11.51 -28.15 -0.55
N PRO A 248 -11.96 -28.31 0.71
CA PRO A 248 -12.56 -27.22 1.47
C PRO A 248 -11.56 -26.10 1.72
N ILE A 249 -12.05 -24.85 1.73
CA ILE A 249 -11.23 -23.63 1.94
C ILE A 249 -10.37 -23.77 3.19
N LYS A 250 -10.94 -24.20 4.31
CA LYS A 250 -10.22 -24.39 5.58
C LYS A 250 -9.03 -25.38 5.46
N LYS A 251 -9.15 -26.41 4.62
CA LYS A 251 -8.11 -27.43 4.45
C LYS A 251 -6.91 -26.91 3.68
N ILE A 252 -7.04 -25.83 2.91
CA ILE A 252 -5.91 -25.13 2.27
C ILE A 252 -5.04 -24.44 3.32
N LEU A 253 -5.64 -23.89 4.39
CA LEU A 253 -4.92 -23.21 5.46
C LEU A 253 -4.38 -24.19 6.51
N VAL A 254 -5.14 -25.26 6.81
CA VAL A 254 -4.76 -26.30 7.79
C VAL A 254 -4.78 -27.67 7.10
N PRO A 255 -3.75 -28.05 6.35
CA PRO A 255 -3.67 -29.34 5.64
C PRO A 255 -3.74 -30.55 6.59
N SER A 256 -3.24 -30.41 7.81
CA SER A 256 -3.28 -31.43 8.86
C SER A 256 -4.69 -31.68 9.43
N GLY A 257 -5.66 -30.84 9.08
CA GLY A 257 -7.00 -30.86 9.65
C GLY A 257 -7.11 -30.08 10.97
N GLY A 258 -8.34 -29.85 11.41
CA GLY A 258 -8.65 -29.04 12.59
C GLY A 258 -9.15 -27.63 12.23
N ASP A 259 -9.48 -26.85 13.24
CA ASP A 259 -10.06 -25.51 13.10
C ASP A 259 -9.11 -24.40 13.55
N TYR A 260 -7.89 -24.76 13.95
CA TYR A 260 -6.86 -23.81 14.39
C TYR A 260 -5.63 -23.86 13.50
N LEU A 261 -5.13 -22.69 13.13
CA LEU A 261 -3.87 -22.54 12.43
C LEU A 261 -2.86 -21.80 13.33
N LYS A 262 -1.59 -22.18 13.21
CA LYS A 262 -0.50 -21.45 13.86
C LYS A 262 -0.11 -20.28 12.99
N THR A 263 -0.43 -19.07 13.44
CA THR A 263 -0.05 -17.84 12.74
C THR A 263 0.85 -17.05 13.68
N GLN A 264 2.09 -16.78 13.25
CA GLN A 264 3.04 -15.94 14.02
C GLN A 264 3.28 -16.47 15.44
N GLY A 265 3.35 -17.79 15.62
CA GLY A 265 3.56 -18.41 16.93
C GLY A 265 2.34 -18.48 17.85
N LYS A 266 1.19 -17.95 17.41
CA LYS A 266 -0.09 -18.01 18.14
C LYS A 266 -1.07 -18.94 17.43
N GLU A 267 -1.84 -19.69 18.19
CA GLU A 267 -2.96 -20.46 17.63
C GLU A 267 -4.15 -19.53 17.40
N ARG A 268 -4.69 -19.59 16.19
CA ARG A 268 -5.82 -18.77 15.77
C ARG A 268 -6.85 -19.62 15.05
N HIS A 269 -8.14 -19.39 15.33
CA HIS A 269 -9.22 -20.09 14.65
C HIS A 269 -9.28 -19.71 13.17
N VAL A 270 -9.37 -20.70 12.26
CA VAL A 270 -9.35 -20.51 10.80
C VAL A 270 -10.42 -19.53 10.32
N CYS A 271 -11.65 -19.63 10.84
CA CYS A 271 -12.72 -18.71 10.45
C CYS A 271 -12.43 -17.25 10.82
N SER A 272 -11.73 -17.00 11.95
CA SER A 272 -11.31 -15.66 12.34
C SER A 272 -10.23 -15.13 11.40
N TYR A 273 -9.29 -15.99 11.00
CA TYR A 273 -8.24 -15.64 10.06
C TYR A 273 -8.80 -15.37 8.65
N LEU A 274 -9.69 -16.23 8.15
CA LEU A 274 -10.37 -16.06 6.87
C LEU A 274 -11.17 -14.76 6.81
N LYS A 275 -11.81 -14.38 7.93
CA LYS A 275 -12.57 -13.12 8.02
C LYS A 275 -11.70 -11.90 7.79
N ASP A 276 -10.42 -11.93 8.21
CA ASP A 276 -9.49 -10.83 7.98
C ASP A 276 -9.18 -10.65 6.48
N PHE A 277 -9.21 -11.74 5.72
CA PHE A 277 -9.08 -11.71 4.26
C PHE A 277 -10.44 -11.59 3.55
N HIS A 278 -11.45 -11.04 4.22
CA HIS A 278 -12.79 -10.81 3.67
C HIS A 278 -13.52 -12.06 3.13
N PHE A 279 -13.19 -13.23 3.70
CA PHE A 279 -14.00 -14.43 3.46
C PHE A 279 -15.17 -14.50 4.43
N ASP A 280 -16.30 -15.02 3.95
CA ASP A 280 -17.42 -15.38 4.80
C ASP A 280 -17.04 -16.62 5.62
N PRO A 281 -17.03 -16.55 6.96
CA PRO A 281 -16.71 -17.70 7.81
C PRO A 281 -17.62 -18.90 7.60
N SER A 282 -18.89 -18.69 7.20
CA SER A 282 -19.85 -19.77 6.91
C SER A 282 -19.41 -20.65 5.75
N LYS A 283 -18.64 -20.09 4.80
CA LYS A 283 -18.14 -20.77 3.60
C LYS A 283 -16.81 -21.49 3.79
N ALA A 284 -16.26 -21.54 5.01
CA ALA A 284 -14.98 -22.18 5.28
C ALA A 284 -14.91 -23.66 4.87
N ASN A 285 -16.05 -24.34 4.81
CA ASN A 285 -16.18 -25.73 4.39
C ASN A 285 -16.52 -25.90 2.90
N ASP A 286 -16.79 -24.80 2.17
CA ASP A 286 -17.10 -24.86 0.74
C ASP A 286 -15.85 -25.28 -0.07
N PRO A 287 -16.03 -25.95 -1.22
CA PRO A 287 -14.92 -26.33 -2.08
C PRO A 287 -14.28 -25.08 -2.71
N VAL A 288 -12.96 -25.09 -2.85
CA VAL A 288 -12.17 -24.00 -3.47
C VAL A 288 -12.67 -23.70 -4.90
N GLY A 289 -13.19 -24.71 -5.61
CA GLY A 289 -13.72 -24.56 -6.97
C GLY A 289 -14.89 -23.57 -7.07
N SER A 290 -15.64 -23.34 -5.99
CA SER A 290 -16.75 -22.37 -5.95
C SER A 290 -16.30 -20.91 -5.89
N LEU A 291 -14.99 -20.65 -5.64
CA LEU A 291 -14.44 -19.32 -5.49
C LEU A 291 -14.17 -18.66 -6.86
N SER A 292 -14.42 -17.35 -6.94
CA SER A 292 -13.97 -16.54 -8.08
C SER A 292 -12.45 -16.51 -8.16
N GLY A 293 -11.91 -16.08 -9.32
CA GLY A 293 -10.47 -15.97 -9.51
C GLY A 293 -9.79 -15.07 -8.48
N GLY A 294 -10.34 -13.90 -8.19
CA GLY A 294 -9.82 -13.00 -7.17
C GLY A 294 -9.88 -13.60 -5.75
N MET A 295 -10.96 -14.32 -5.42
CA MET A 295 -11.05 -15.02 -4.13
C MET A 295 -10.03 -16.16 -4.02
N LYS A 296 -9.74 -16.90 -5.10
CA LYS A 296 -8.67 -17.92 -5.12
C LYS A 296 -7.31 -17.30 -4.87
N ASN A 297 -7.00 -16.12 -5.47
CA ASN A 297 -5.77 -15.37 -5.20
C ASN A 297 -5.67 -14.96 -3.75
N ARG A 298 -6.74 -14.42 -3.21
CA ARG A 298 -6.83 -14.00 -1.81
C ARG A 298 -6.61 -15.16 -0.84
N LEU A 299 -7.17 -16.34 -1.15
CA LEU A 299 -6.96 -17.56 -0.37
C LEU A 299 -5.50 -18.03 -0.41
N LEU A 300 -4.90 -18.06 -1.59
CA LEU A 300 -3.49 -18.45 -1.75
C LEU A 300 -2.57 -17.49 -1.01
N LEU A 301 -2.83 -16.19 -1.12
CA LEU A 301 -2.08 -15.17 -0.40
C LEU A 301 -2.22 -15.33 1.12
N SER A 302 -3.45 -15.57 1.61
CA SER A 302 -3.68 -15.85 3.03
C SER A 302 -2.92 -17.09 3.52
N LYS A 303 -2.82 -18.15 2.70
CA LYS A 303 -2.00 -19.35 2.99
C LYS A 303 -0.53 -19.00 3.13
N VAL A 304 0.04 -18.25 2.17
CA VAL A 304 1.45 -17.87 2.18
C VAL A 304 1.78 -16.95 3.38
N LEU A 305 0.89 -16.01 3.68
CA LEU A 305 1.07 -15.04 4.76
C LEU A 305 0.72 -15.61 6.16
N SER A 306 0.08 -16.76 6.25
CA SER A 306 -0.23 -17.37 7.55
C SER A 306 1.03 -17.79 8.31
N ASN A 307 2.03 -18.30 7.60
CA ASN A 307 3.31 -18.73 8.17
C ASN A 307 4.46 -18.43 7.20
N PRO A 308 4.81 -17.14 7.03
CA PRO A 308 5.87 -16.76 6.12
C PRO A 308 7.22 -17.25 6.65
N LYS A 309 8.02 -17.81 5.74
CA LYS A 309 9.39 -18.26 6.01
C LYS A 309 10.35 -17.07 6.08
N SER A 310 11.64 -17.34 6.25
CA SER A 310 12.70 -16.32 6.35
C SER A 310 12.86 -15.46 5.09
N GLY A 311 12.49 -16.00 3.93
CA GLY A 311 12.37 -15.27 2.66
C GLY A 311 10.95 -15.37 2.12
N LEU A 312 10.43 -14.28 1.58
CA LEU A 312 9.12 -14.21 0.97
C LEU A 312 9.26 -13.66 -0.45
N ILE A 313 8.76 -14.42 -1.41
CA ILE A 313 8.73 -14.05 -2.82
C ILE A 313 7.27 -13.94 -3.26
N LEU A 314 6.91 -12.79 -3.83
CA LEU A 314 5.57 -12.49 -4.30
C LEU A 314 5.63 -12.12 -5.79
N ASP A 315 5.01 -12.93 -6.65
CA ASP A 315 4.91 -12.67 -8.09
C ASP A 315 3.51 -12.15 -8.42
N GLU A 316 3.42 -10.84 -8.68
CA GLU A 316 2.19 -10.07 -8.96
C GLU A 316 1.07 -10.30 -7.91
N PRO A 317 1.35 -10.09 -6.60
CA PRO A 317 0.36 -10.33 -5.55
C PRO A 317 -0.81 -9.36 -5.59
N THR A 318 -0.66 -8.24 -6.28
CA THR A 318 -1.65 -7.16 -6.35
C THR A 318 -2.73 -7.39 -7.39
N ASN A 319 -2.52 -8.34 -8.32
CA ASN A 319 -3.48 -8.64 -9.38
C ASN A 319 -4.77 -9.24 -8.81
N ASP A 320 -5.91 -8.78 -9.32
CA ASP A 320 -7.26 -9.24 -8.94
C ASP A 320 -7.61 -9.03 -7.44
N LEU A 321 -6.88 -8.15 -6.71
CA LEU A 321 -7.20 -7.77 -5.33
C LEU A 321 -7.93 -6.44 -5.29
N ASP A 322 -8.94 -6.34 -4.42
CA ASP A 322 -9.60 -5.07 -4.10
C ASP A 322 -8.72 -4.18 -3.19
N ILE A 323 -9.04 -2.90 -3.12
CA ILE A 323 -8.26 -1.90 -2.38
C ILE A 323 -8.13 -2.28 -0.90
N ASP A 324 -9.20 -2.79 -0.26
CA ASP A 324 -9.18 -3.17 1.15
C ASP A 324 -8.24 -4.36 1.41
N THR A 325 -8.22 -5.33 0.50
CA THR A 325 -7.28 -6.46 0.58
C THR A 325 -5.84 -6.03 0.32
N LEU A 326 -5.62 -5.07 -0.60
CA LEU A 326 -4.29 -4.49 -0.83
C LEU A 326 -3.76 -3.80 0.43
N ASP A 327 -4.58 -2.98 1.10
CA ASP A 327 -4.21 -2.32 2.35
C ASP A 327 -3.88 -3.32 3.47
N LEU A 328 -4.64 -4.41 3.55
CA LEU A 328 -4.35 -5.51 4.47
C LEU A 328 -2.98 -6.13 4.18
N VAL A 329 -2.71 -6.48 2.92
CA VAL A 329 -1.46 -7.10 2.50
C VAL A 329 -0.27 -6.16 2.74
N GLU A 330 -0.41 -4.87 2.41
CA GLU A 330 0.59 -3.84 2.71
C GLU A 330 0.89 -3.78 4.21
N SER A 331 -0.13 -3.79 5.06
CA SER A 331 0.03 -3.78 6.51
C SER A 331 0.77 -5.02 7.03
N ILE A 332 0.41 -6.22 6.53
CA ILE A 332 1.09 -7.48 6.90
C ILE A 332 2.57 -7.43 6.48
N LEU A 333 2.82 -7.04 5.23
CA LEU A 333 4.18 -7.02 4.67
C LEU A 333 5.06 -5.94 5.29
N SER A 334 4.48 -4.81 5.70
CA SER A 334 5.21 -3.76 6.43
C SER A 334 5.77 -4.28 7.77
N GLY A 335 5.00 -5.13 8.47
CA GLY A 335 5.44 -5.78 9.72
C GLY A 335 6.35 -7.00 9.53
N TYR A 336 6.58 -7.45 8.29
CA TYR A 336 7.41 -8.62 8.02
C TYR A 336 8.90 -8.30 8.14
N ASN A 337 9.63 -9.04 8.98
CA ASN A 337 11.05 -8.83 9.29
C ASN A 337 12.01 -9.70 8.48
N GLY A 338 11.52 -10.50 7.54
CA GLY A 338 12.33 -11.32 6.63
C GLY A 338 12.76 -10.57 5.37
N THR A 339 13.41 -11.29 4.46
CA THR A 339 13.77 -10.76 3.14
C THR A 339 12.59 -10.87 2.20
N LEU A 340 12.22 -9.77 1.57
CA LEU A 340 11.07 -9.67 0.67
C LEU A 340 11.53 -9.41 -0.77
N VAL A 341 11.06 -10.22 -1.71
CA VAL A 341 11.24 -10.00 -3.15
C VAL A 341 9.85 -9.92 -3.79
N VAL A 342 9.55 -8.83 -4.46
CA VAL A 342 8.22 -8.57 -5.03
C VAL A 342 8.32 -8.20 -6.50
N VAL A 343 7.55 -8.86 -7.33
CA VAL A 343 7.21 -8.40 -8.68
C VAL A 343 5.83 -7.75 -8.59
N SER A 344 5.70 -6.50 -8.93
CA SER A 344 4.41 -5.83 -9.03
C SER A 344 4.45 -4.67 -10.01
N HIS A 345 3.32 -4.40 -10.61
CA HIS A 345 3.09 -3.22 -11.46
C HIS A 345 2.33 -2.11 -10.71
N ASN A 346 1.94 -2.37 -9.46
CA ASN A 346 1.32 -1.36 -8.60
C ASN A 346 2.40 -0.48 -7.95
N ARG A 347 2.42 0.80 -8.33
CA ARG A 347 3.45 1.78 -7.96
C ARG A 347 3.40 2.12 -6.47
N ASP A 348 2.20 2.37 -5.94
CA ASP A 348 2.01 2.71 -4.52
C ASP A 348 2.42 1.55 -3.61
N PHE A 349 2.10 0.32 -4.02
CA PHE A 349 2.48 -0.90 -3.31
C PHE A 349 4.00 -1.07 -3.24
N LEU A 350 4.69 -0.85 -4.36
CA LEU A 350 6.16 -0.91 -4.40
C LEU A 350 6.79 0.19 -3.55
N ASP A 351 6.32 1.43 -3.68
CA ASP A 351 6.90 2.58 -2.97
C ASP A 351 6.84 2.42 -1.45
N LYS A 352 5.74 1.87 -0.93
CA LYS A 352 5.57 1.60 0.51
C LYS A 352 6.40 0.42 1.04
N LEU A 353 6.71 -0.56 0.21
CA LEU A 353 7.25 -1.83 0.68
C LEU A 353 8.72 -2.07 0.33
N VAL A 354 9.24 -1.48 -0.74
CA VAL A 354 10.59 -1.80 -1.22
C VAL A 354 11.60 -0.70 -0.91
N ASN A 355 12.84 -1.11 -0.66
CA ASN A 355 13.97 -0.20 -0.45
C ASN A 355 15.08 -0.39 -1.50
N LYS A 356 14.93 -1.38 -2.38
CA LYS A 356 15.82 -1.64 -3.51
C LYS A 356 14.99 -2.05 -4.71
N ILE A 357 15.42 -1.65 -5.91
CA ILE A 357 14.77 -2.00 -7.17
C ILE A 357 15.79 -2.67 -8.07
N LEU A 358 15.42 -3.84 -8.60
CA LEU A 358 16.11 -4.49 -9.70
C LEU A 358 15.34 -4.22 -11.00
N PHE A 359 15.93 -3.39 -11.84
CA PHE A 359 15.32 -3.01 -13.12
C PHE A 359 15.89 -3.85 -14.26
N PHE A 360 15.03 -4.64 -14.88
CA PHE A 360 15.35 -5.47 -16.04
C PHE A 360 15.14 -4.65 -17.31
N LYS A 361 16.24 -4.14 -17.90
CA LYS A 361 16.20 -3.36 -19.15
C LYS A 361 15.91 -4.22 -20.38
N GLY A 362 16.14 -5.52 -20.30
CA GLY A 362 16.12 -6.47 -21.41
C GLY A 362 17.52 -6.85 -21.86
N ASN A 363 17.64 -7.80 -22.79
CA ASN A 363 18.91 -8.29 -23.34
C ASN A 363 19.96 -8.69 -22.27
N GLY A 364 19.48 -9.16 -21.11
CA GLY A 364 20.32 -9.63 -20.00
C GLY A 364 20.85 -8.52 -19.09
N GLU A 365 20.56 -7.27 -19.36
CA GLU A 365 20.99 -6.16 -18.52
C GLU A 365 20.02 -5.94 -17.36
N VAL A 366 20.54 -6.06 -16.12
CA VAL A 366 19.79 -5.82 -14.87
C VAL A 366 20.53 -4.81 -14.02
N VAL A 367 19.87 -3.73 -13.66
CA VAL A 367 20.43 -2.64 -12.86
C VAL A 367 19.85 -2.64 -11.47
N LEU A 368 20.72 -2.60 -10.45
CA LEU A 368 20.30 -2.40 -9.06
C LEU A 368 20.20 -0.90 -8.77
N PHE A 369 19.07 -0.50 -8.24
CA PHE A 369 18.83 0.83 -7.73
C PHE A 369 18.51 0.76 -6.22
N ASN A 370 19.18 1.59 -5.41
CA ASN A 370 18.91 1.72 -3.99
C ASN A 370 17.93 2.87 -3.76
N GLY A 371 16.76 2.59 -3.24
CA GLY A 371 15.68 3.54 -3.01
C GLY A 371 14.31 2.96 -3.33
N GLY A 372 13.26 3.73 -3.08
CA GLY A 372 11.87 3.43 -3.39
C GLY A 372 11.54 3.60 -4.88
N TYR A 373 10.27 3.40 -5.21
CA TYR A 373 9.81 3.53 -6.60
C TYR A 373 9.88 4.98 -7.10
N HIS A 374 9.55 5.96 -6.27
CA HIS A 374 9.66 7.38 -6.62
C HIS A 374 11.11 7.81 -6.90
N ASP A 375 12.05 7.36 -6.06
CA ASP A 375 13.47 7.63 -6.27
C ASP A 375 13.98 7.04 -7.59
N PHE A 376 13.51 5.82 -7.93
CA PHE A 376 13.81 5.18 -9.20
C PHE A 376 13.28 5.99 -10.39
N LEU A 377 12.05 6.51 -10.34
CA LEU A 377 11.48 7.32 -11.42
C LEU A 377 12.29 8.59 -11.67
N ASN A 378 12.65 9.32 -10.62
CA ASN A 378 13.42 10.56 -10.71
C ASN A 378 14.80 10.35 -11.35
N ASN A 379 15.37 9.15 -11.19
CA ASN A 379 16.67 8.80 -11.74
C ASN A 379 16.60 8.04 -13.07
N LYS A 380 15.40 7.56 -13.48
CA LYS A 380 15.22 6.79 -14.74
C LYS A 380 15.61 7.59 -15.98
N ASP A 381 15.39 8.91 -15.98
CA ASP A 381 15.73 9.79 -17.10
C ASP A 381 17.25 9.99 -17.24
N HIS A 382 17.99 9.94 -16.14
CA HIS A 382 19.47 9.91 -16.19
C HIS A 382 20.00 8.59 -16.73
N LEU A 383 19.34 7.47 -16.46
CA LEU A 383 19.74 6.14 -16.95
C LEU A 383 19.45 5.93 -18.46
N LYS A 384 18.56 6.74 -19.07
CA LYS A 384 18.32 6.71 -20.52
C LYS A 384 19.37 7.44 -21.31
N ASN A 385 19.98 8.48 -20.75
CA ASN A 385 20.97 9.30 -21.43
C ASN A 385 22.35 8.64 -21.48
N ASP A 386 22.67 7.67 -20.61
CA ASP A 386 23.94 6.94 -20.63
C ASP A 386 24.03 5.89 -21.75
N SER A 387 22.94 5.59 -22.48
CA SER A 387 22.92 4.60 -23.55
C SER A 387 23.25 5.15 -24.94
N ASP A 388 23.22 6.48 -25.14
CA ASP A 388 23.54 7.12 -26.43
C ASP A 388 25.00 7.63 -26.55
N ASP A 389 25.76 7.65 -25.45
CA ASP A 389 27.14 8.16 -25.43
C ASP A 389 28.24 7.06 -25.46
N SER A 390 27.87 5.78 -25.65
CA SER A 390 28.84 4.65 -25.61
C SER A 390 29.60 4.42 -26.92
N LEU A 391 29.70 5.39 -27.84
CA LEU A 391 30.50 5.30 -29.08
C LEU A 391 31.71 6.20 -29.16
N LYS A 392 32.15 6.81 -28.06
CA LYS A 392 33.44 7.54 -28.03
C LYS A 392 34.08 7.47 -26.65
N ILE A 393 34.78 6.40 -26.30
CA ILE A 393 35.81 6.44 -25.28
C ILE A 393 36.96 5.53 -25.69
N ASP A 394 37.90 6.10 -26.44
CA ASP A 394 39.28 5.68 -26.41
C ASP A 394 40.06 6.57 -25.45
N HIS A 395 40.87 5.92 -24.59
CA HIS A 395 41.99 6.47 -23.85
C HIS A 395 41.79 7.66 -22.89
N LYS A 396 41.32 7.35 -21.63
CA LYS A 396 41.80 8.06 -20.42
C LYS A 396 41.41 7.36 -19.11
N ALA A 397 41.83 6.13 -18.94
CA ALA A 397 41.56 5.32 -17.73
C ALA A 397 42.77 5.30 -16.77
N GLU A 398 43.40 6.44 -16.44
CA GLU A 398 44.49 6.45 -15.45
C GLU A 398 44.56 7.63 -14.50
N LYS A 399 43.57 8.50 -14.39
CA LYS A 399 43.65 9.66 -13.48
C LYS A 399 42.47 9.89 -12.51
N TYR A 400 41.60 8.92 -12.30
CA TYR A 400 40.46 9.07 -11.33
C TYR A 400 40.52 8.07 -10.16
N LYS A 401 41.71 7.87 -9.58
CA LYS A 401 41.87 7.17 -8.29
C LYS A 401 42.36 8.10 -7.18
N LYS A 402 41.82 9.30 -7.06
CA LYS A 402 42.00 10.15 -5.86
C LYS A 402 41.05 11.33 -5.91
N ASN A 403 39.75 11.14 -5.74
CA ASN A 403 38.86 12.22 -5.28
C ASN A 403 37.44 11.67 -5.02
N SER A 404 37.34 10.63 -4.20
CA SER A 404 36.06 10.26 -3.58
C SER A 404 36.06 10.84 -2.16
N SER A 405 35.72 12.11 -2.05
CA SER A 405 35.20 12.75 -0.84
C SER A 405 35.20 14.27 -1.00
N LYS A 406 34.28 14.78 -1.78
CA LYS A 406 33.76 16.14 -1.59
C LYS A 406 32.33 16.18 -2.10
N VAL A 407 31.39 15.89 -1.21
CA VAL A 407 30.04 16.43 -1.29
C VAL A 407 30.20 17.93 -1.43
N ILE A 408 29.82 18.49 -2.57
CA ILE A 408 29.77 19.92 -2.78
C ILE A 408 28.60 20.42 -1.94
N LYS A 409 28.84 20.72 -0.67
CA LYS A 409 27.96 21.54 0.15
C LYS A 409 27.90 22.91 -0.54
N LYS A 410 26.76 23.24 -1.14
CA LYS A 410 26.47 24.61 -1.55
C LYS A 410 26.62 25.47 -0.30
N LYS A 411 27.64 26.30 -0.22
CA LYS A 411 27.81 27.26 0.87
C LYS A 411 26.59 28.17 0.85
N LEU A 412 25.77 28.09 1.90
CA LEU A 412 24.67 29.02 2.14
C LEU A 412 25.23 30.46 2.08
N THR A 413 24.47 31.34 1.43
CA THR A 413 24.79 32.77 1.44
C THR A 413 24.76 33.27 2.88
N PHE A 414 25.63 34.22 3.22
CA PHE A 414 25.74 34.77 4.59
C PHE A 414 24.38 35.21 5.17
N LYS A 415 23.46 35.68 4.33
CA LYS A 415 22.10 36.05 4.69
C LYS A 415 21.27 34.84 5.16
N LEU A 416 21.33 33.70 4.47
CA LEU A 416 20.61 32.48 4.82
C LEU A 416 21.21 31.82 6.08
N GLN A 417 22.48 31.94 6.28
CA GLN A 417 23.20 31.43 7.47
C GLN A 417 22.84 32.24 8.72
N TYR A 418 22.69 33.57 8.57
CA TYR A 418 22.21 34.44 9.63
C TYR A 418 20.74 34.17 9.99
N GLU A 419 19.91 33.95 8.97
CA GLU A 419 18.50 33.57 9.15
C GLU A 419 18.37 32.23 9.90
N LEU A 420 19.15 31.20 9.49
CA LEU A 420 19.17 29.88 10.13
C LEU A 420 19.56 29.94 11.61
N ASN A 421 20.46 30.82 11.99
CA ASN A 421 20.93 30.98 13.37
C ASN A 421 19.99 31.80 14.25
N ASN A 422 19.15 32.64 13.65
CA ASN A 422 18.19 33.47 14.40
C ASN A 422 16.79 32.88 14.52
N LEU A 423 16.36 32.05 13.56
CA LEU A 423 15.04 31.40 13.58
C LEU A 423 14.79 30.60 14.86
N PRO A 424 15.70 29.77 15.39
CA PRO A 424 15.47 29.01 16.63
C PRO A 424 15.14 29.91 17.81
N LYS A 425 15.84 31.04 17.96
CA LYS A 425 15.57 31.99 19.06
C LYS A 425 14.18 32.65 18.93
N GLN A 426 13.74 32.89 17.69
CA GLN A 426 12.40 33.45 17.46
C GLN A 426 11.30 32.41 17.71
N ILE A 427 11.57 31.16 17.36
CA ILE A 427 10.67 30.03 17.64
C ILE A 427 10.52 29.82 19.15
N ASP A 428 11.61 29.88 19.91
CA ASP A 428 11.57 29.73 21.38
C ASP A 428 10.77 30.87 22.04
N LEU A 429 10.95 32.10 21.59
CA LEU A 429 10.19 33.25 22.08
C LEU A 429 8.69 33.13 21.78
N LEU A 430 8.32 32.65 20.59
CA LEU A 430 6.92 32.41 20.24
C LEU A 430 6.31 31.29 21.09
N LYS A 431 7.06 30.24 21.38
CA LYS A 431 6.62 29.15 22.26
C LYS A 431 6.36 29.65 23.71
N GLU A 432 7.22 30.50 24.24
CA GLU A 432 7.00 31.12 25.55
C GLU A 432 5.74 32.02 25.56
N GLN A 433 5.50 32.77 24.49
CA GLN A 433 4.28 33.58 24.39
C GLN A 433 3.00 32.73 24.27
N ILE A 434 3.04 31.65 23.50
CA ILE A 434 1.94 30.69 23.37
C ILE A 434 1.63 30.08 24.75
N ASP A 435 2.64 29.56 25.47
CA ASP A 435 2.48 28.98 26.80
C ASP A 435 1.90 29.97 27.81
N HIS A 436 2.25 31.28 27.68
CA HIS A 436 1.66 32.35 28.50
C HIS A 436 0.17 32.51 28.23
N PHE A 437 -0.25 32.56 26.95
CA PHE A 437 -1.66 32.71 26.61
C PHE A 437 -2.48 31.45 26.89
N GLU A 438 -1.89 30.27 26.75
CA GLU A 438 -2.52 28.99 27.13
C GLU A 438 -2.79 28.95 28.64
N LYS A 439 -1.84 29.37 29.48
CA LYS A 439 -2.05 29.47 30.95
C LYS A 439 -3.15 30.50 31.34
N ILE A 440 -3.29 31.57 30.58
CA ILE A 440 -4.37 32.50 30.80
C ILE A 440 -5.71 31.85 30.46
N LEU A 441 -5.80 31.13 29.37
CA LEU A 441 -7.02 30.46 28.91
C LEU A 441 -7.40 29.24 29.75
N GLU A 442 -6.43 28.58 30.42
CA GLU A 442 -6.67 27.45 31.33
C GLU A 442 -7.35 27.84 32.65
N ALA A 443 -7.45 29.17 32.96
CA ALA A 443 -8.04 29.60 34.20
C ALA A 443 -9.55 29.24 34.23
N PRO A 444 -10.01 28.38 35.18
CA PRO A 444 -11.42 28.03 35.31
C PRO A 444 -12.22 29.26 35.64
N ASP A 445 -13.25 29.58 34.87
CA ASP A 445 -14.14 30.76 34.97
C ASP A 445 -13.72 32.03 34.19
N LEU A 446 -12.65 32.04 33.42
CA LEU A 446 -12.26 33.23 32.63
C LEU A 446 -13.40 33.65 31.67
N TYR A 447 -14.02 32.68 30.99
CA TYR A 447 -15.14 32.89 30.08
C TYR A 447 -16.36 33.56 30.73
N LYS A 448 -16.58 33.34 32.05
CA LYS A 448 -17.69 33.91 32.81
C LYS A 448 -17.36 35.27 33.43
N LYS A 449 -16.08 35.53 33.74
CA LYS A 449 -15.64 36.73 34.44
C LYS A 449 -15.22 37.86 33.51
N ASP A 450 -14.58 37.53 32.39
CA ASP A 450 -14.07 38.49 31.43
C ASP A 450 -14.05 37.91 30.01
N TYR A 451 -15.21 38.03 29.33
CA TYR A 451 -15.43 37.48 28.01
C TYR A 451 -14.56 38.16 26.94
N ASP A 452 -14.29 39.47 27.07
CA ASP A 452 -13.47 40.23 26.12
C ASP A 452 -12.00 39.79 26.19
N LEU A 453 -11.50 39.53 27.41
CA LEU A 453 -10.14 39.02 27.62
C LEU A 453 -9.99 37.59 27.07
N PHE A 454 -11.02 36.76 27.17
CA PHE A 454 -11.03 35.42 26.61
C PHE A 454 -10.93 35.45 25.08
N ILE A 455 -11.76 36.26 24.40
CA ILE A 455 -11.75 36.41 22.94
C ILE A 455 -10.39 36.94 22.46
N THR A 456 -9.92 38.04 23.03
CA THR A 456 -8.66 38.67 22.61
C THR A 456 -7.45 37.76 22.85
N SER A 457 -7.44 36.96 23.91
CA SER A 457 -6.39 35.99 24.18
C SER A 457 -6.45 34.80 23.23
N SER A 458 -7.66 34.33 22.88
CA SER A 458 -7.87 33.25 21.91
C SER A 458 -7.45 33.64 20.49
N GLU A 459 -7.79 34.86 20.04
CA GLU A 459 -7.38 35.39 18.73
C GLU A 459 -5.86 35.57 18.64
N LYS A 460 -5.23 36.08 19.70
CA LYS A 460 -3.78 36.21 19.78
C LYS A 460 -3.08 34.84 19.77
N LEU A 461 -3.60 33.88 20.50
CA LEU A 461 -3.08 32.51 20.52
C LEU A 461 -3.12 31.90 19.12
N GLY A 462 -4.24 32.02 18.39
CA GLY A 462 -4.36 31.53 17.01
C GLY A 462 -3.37 32.21 16.05
N SER A 463 -3.16 33.53 16.16
CA SER A 463 -2.19 34.26 15.34
C SER A 463 -0.74 33.85 15.62
N LEU A 464 -0.38 33.66 16.90
CA LEU A 464 0.97 33.20 17.31
C LEU A 464 1.27 31.78 16.88
N GLN A 465 0.28 30.87 16.93
CA GLN A 465 0.42 29.50 16.43
C GLN A 465 0.69 29.49 14.92
N LEU A 466 -0.02 30.30 14.16
CA LEU A 466 0.18 30.40 12.70
C LEU A 466 1.55 30.98 12.35
N GLU A 467 2.04 31.95 13.14
CA GLU A 467 3.39 32.52 12.98
C GLU A 467 4.47 31.50 13.36
N LEU A 468 4.25 30.68 14.38
CA LEU A 468 5.14 29.61 14.78
C LEU A 468 5.30 28.58 13.66
N ASP A 469 4.17 28.09 13.08
CA ASP A 469 4.18 27.12 11.99
C ASP A 469 4.95 27.65 10.77
N THR A 470 4.76 28.92 10.39
CA THR A 470 5.47 29.51 9.25
C THR A 470 6.97 29.61 9.48
N LYS A 471 7.40 29.91 10.72
CA LYS A 471 8.84 30.00 11.06
C LYS A 471 9.47 28.59 11.21
N GLU A 472 8.75 27.62 11.73
CA GLU A 472 9.23 26.22 11.80
C GLU A 472 9.38 25.63 10.40
N GLN A 473 8.44 25.83 9.48
CA GLN A 473 8.57 25.44 8.08
C GLN A 473 9.80 26.08 7.42
N ARG A 474 9.99 27.38 7.62
CA ARG A 474 11.14 28.10 7.06
C ARG A 474 12.47 27.62 7.61
N TRP A 475 12.52 27.28 8.88
CA TRP A 475 13.71 26.69 9.52
C TRP A 475 14.06 25.32 8.94
N LEU A 476 13.03 24.44 8.73
CA LEU A 476 13.19 23.12 8.10
C LEU A 476 13.71 23.27 6.66
N GLU A 477 13.16 24.17 5.85
CA GLU A 477 13.63 24.44 4.48
C GLU A 477 15.14 24.83 4.46
N LEU A 478 15.54 25.68 5.41
CA LEU A 478 16.94 26.11 5.49
C LEU A 478 17.89 25.02 6.00
N MET A 479 17.37 24.10 6.85
CA MET A 479 18.13 22.92 7.28
C MET A 479 18.35 21.91 6.14
N GLU A 480 17.36 21.71 5.27
CA GLU A 480 17.49 20.83 4.10
C GLU A 480 18.49 21.35 3.06
N LEU A 481 18.79 22.65 3.07
CA LEU A 481 19.78 23.29 2.18
C LEU A 481 21.22 23.24 2.73
N THR A 482 21.41 22.72 3.96
CA THR A 482 22.72 22.62 4.63
C THR A 482 23.33 21.26 4.49
#